data_70b900bc9d96390ed596b7f4e52b91f2
#
_entry.id   70b900bc9d96390ed596b7f4e52b91f2
#
_cell.length_a   1.000
_cell.length_b   1.000
_cell.length_c   1.000
_cell.angle_alpha   90.00
_cell.angle_beta   90.00
_cell.angle_gamma   90.00
#
_symmetry.space_group_name_H-M   'P 1'
#
loop_
_entity.id
_entity.type
_entity.pdbx_description
1 polymer ?
#
loop_
_entity_poly.entity_id
_entity_poly.type
_entity_poly.pdbx_seq_one_letter_code
_entity_poly.pdbx_strand_id
1 'polypeptide(L)'
;MDPLVFLVAVLIVGILLFLAISMTKKRAHVFDKENYQIDFLRIENSLQQGNEASYAMAIVEGDKLLDKALCEMGVQGRTMGDRMKKIDREKFSQVNAVWHAHKLRNQIAHEHDFKPEYRQAQHALATYKQALKDLGAI
;
A
#
# COMPACT_ATOMS: atom_id res chain seq x y z
N MET A 1 2.93 32.25 -43.46
CA MET A 1 3.56 31.01 -42.98
C MET A 1 3.17 29.89 -43.95
N ASP A 2 4.14 29.17 -44.47
CA ASP A 2 3.83 28.10 -45.39
C ASP A 2 2.97 27.05 -44.71
N PRO A 3 1.86 26.63 -45.32
CA PRO A 3 0.96 25.61 -44.74
C PRO A 3 1.69 24.29 -44.42
N LEU A 4 2.75 24.00 -45.17
CA LEU A 4 3.60 22.84 -44.92
C LEU A 4 4.38 22.97 -43.59
N VAL A 5 4.93 24.16 -43.32
CA VAL A 5 5.67 24.44 -42.07
C VAL A 5 4.75 24.35 -40.85
N PHE A 6 3.52 24.85 -40.98
CA PHE A 6 2.51 24.75 -39.93
C PHE A 6 2.15 23.29 -39.64
N LEU A 7 1.93 22.49 -40.69
CA LEU A 7 1.59 21.06 -40.53
C LEU A 7 2.71 20.27 -39.86
N VAL A 8 3.97 20.52 -40.23
CA VAL A 8 5.14 19.90 -39.62
C VAL A 8 5.28 20.27 -38.13
N ALA A 9 5.07 21.55 -37.80
CA ALA A 9 5.11 22.02 -36.42
C ALA A 9 4.06 21.33 -35.54
N VAL A 10 2.82 21.21 -36.02
CA VAL A 10 1.73 20.50 -35.31
C VAL A 10 2.07 19.03 -35.07
N LEU A 11 2.67 18.38 -36.06
CA LEU A 11 3.08 16.98 -35.98
C LEU A 11 4.18 16.77 -34.94
N ILE A 12 5.18 17.66 -34.90
CA ILE A 12 6.25 17.63 -33.88
C ILE A 12 5.70 17.81 -32.47
N VAL A 13 4.80 18.77 -32.27
CA VAL A 13 4.15 18.99 -30.95
C VAL A 13 3.34 17.78 -30.54
N GLY A 14 2.58 17.17 -31.45
CA GLY A 14 1.83 15.93 -31.22
C GLY A 14 2.73 14.78 -30.79
N ILE A 15 3.86 14.58 -31.47
CA ILE A 15 4.85 13.55 -31.10
C ILE A 15 5.47 13.81 -29.72
N LEU A 16 5.85 15.05 -29.44
CA LEU A 16 6.41 15.43 -28.13
C LEU A 16 5.42 15.21 -26.99
N LEU A 17 4.16 15.57 -27.18
CA LEU A 17 3.10 15.31 -26.21
C LEU A 17 2.87 13.82 -26.01
N PHE A 18 2.83 13.04 -27.09
CA PHE A 18 2.68 11.59 -27.00
C PHE A 18 3.85 10.94 -26.26
N LEU A 19 5.09 11.36 -26.53
CA LEU A 19 6.28 10.89 -25.81
C LEU A 19 6.23 11.29 -24.33
N ALA A 20 5.85 12.52 -24.00
CA ALA A 20 5.71 12.97 -22.63
C ALA A 20 4.66 12.16 -21.86
N ILE A 21 3.50 11.88 -22.46
CA ILE A 21 2.45 11.04 -21.87
C ILE A 21 2.92 9.58 -21.72
N SER A 22 3.64 9.05 -22.70
CA SER A 22 4.18 7.68 -22.65
C SER A 22 5.23 7.51 -21.57
N MET A 23 6.08 8.53 -21.34
CA MET A 23 7.10 8.51 -20.28
C MET A 23 6.51 8.69 -18.89
N THR A 24 5.34 9.35 -18.76
CA THR A 24 4.66 9.56 -17.48
C THR A 24 3.78 8.39 -17.06
N LYS A 25 3.50 7.43 -17.94
CA LYS A 25 2.84 6.18 -17.53
C LYS A 25 3.78 5.42 -16.59
N LYS A 26 3.62 5.63 -15.26
CA LYS A 26 4.23 4.76 -14.25
C LYS A 26 3.83 3.33 -14.58
N ARG A 27 4.80 2.49 -14.93
CA ARG A 27 4.57 1.06 -15.10
C ARG A 27 3.93 0.55 -13.82
N ALA A 28 2.76 -0.07 -13.92
CA ALA A 28 2.14 -0.72 -12.78
C ALA A 28 3.16 -1.72 -12.22
N HIS A 29 3.43 -1.63 -10.92
CA HIS A 29 4.33 -2.57 -10.27
C HIS A 29 3.71 -3.96 -10.33
N VAL A 30 4.50 -4.96 -10.70
CA VAL A 30 4.08 -6.36 -10.75
C VAL A 30 4.56 -7.02 -9.46
N PHE A 31 3.62 -7.33 -8.57
CA PHE A 31 3.90 -8.03 -7.33
C PHE A 31 4.09 -9.52 -7.55
N ASP A 32 4.94 -10.14 -6.73
CA ASP A 32 4.97 -11.59 -6.54
C ASP A 32 3.79 -11.99 -5.62
N LYS A 33 2.63 -12.17 -6.26
CA LYS A 33 1.36 -12.42 -5.56
C LYS A 33 1.40 -13.68 -4.70
N GLU A 34 2.06 -14.72 -5.18
CA GLU A 34 2.17 -15.99 -4.46
C GLU A 34 2.89 -15.81 -3.13
N ASN A 35 4.04 -15.12 -3.13
CA ASN A 35 4.77 -14.82 -1.92
C ASN A 35 3.99 -13.92 -0.97
N TYR A 36 3.29 -12.90 -1.47
CA TYR A 36 2.44 -12.05 -0.62
C TYR A 36 1.28 -12.82 0.00
N GLN A 37 0.65 -13.72 -0.74
CA GLN A 37 -0.43 -14.59 -0.23
C GLN A 37 0.09 -15.53 0.86
N ILE A 38 1.24 -16.15 0.65
CA ILE A 38 1.88 -17.03 1.63
C ILE A 38 2.23 -16.28 2.91
N ASP A 39 2.87 -15.11 2.77
CA ASP A 39 3.25 -14.27 3.90
C ASP A 39 2.02 -13.80 4.69
N PHE A 40 0.97 -13.37 3.99
CA PHE A 40 -0.26 -12.94 4.66
C PHE A 40 -0.98 -14.11 5.35
N LEU A 41 -1.07 -15.26 4.72
CA LEU A 41 -1.66 -16.47 5.32
C LEU A 41 -0.92 -16.90 6.60
N ARG A 42 0.42 -16.79 6.60
CA ARG A 42 1.23 -17.05 7.80
C ARG A 42 0.87 -16.09 8.94
N ILE A 43 0.66 -14.81 8.64
CA ILE A 43 0.24 -13.81 9.61
C ILE A 43 -1.16 -14.12 10.14
N GLU A 44 -2.13 -14.43 9.26
CA GLU A 44 -3.48 -14.83 9.67
C GLU A 44 -3.46 -16.06 10.61
N ASN A 45 -2.68 -17.07 10.27
CA ASN A 45 -2.57 -18.30 11.04
C ASN A 45 -1.82 -18.11 12.39
N SER A 46 -1.03 -17.06 12.53
CA SER A 46 -0.36 -16.72 13.79
C SER A 46 -1.29 -16.11 14.83
N LEU A 47 -2.45 -15.60 14.41
CA LEU A 47 -3.45 -15.00 15.30
C LEU A 47 -4.22 -16.09 16.04
N GLN A 48 -3.98 -16.25 17.34
CA GLN A 48 -4.56 -17.29 18.18
C GLN A 48 -5.43 -16.67 19.28
N GLN A 49 -6.71 -16.99 19.28
CA GLN A 49 -7.61 -16.54 20.35
C GLN A 49 -7.13 -17.07 21.70
N GLY A 50 -7.10 -16.19 22.72
CA GLY A 50 -6.58 -16.50 24.05
C GLY A 50 -5.07 -16.24 24.23
N ASN A 51 -4.35 -15.89 23.15
CA ASN A 51 -2.93 -15.53 23.20
C ASN A 51 -2.73 -14.05 22.87
N GLU A 52 -2.69 -13.19 23.91
CA GLU A 52 -2.56 -11.74 23.76
C GLU A 52 -1.31 -11.33 22.98
N ALA A 53 -0.18 -12.06 23.14
CA ALA A 53 1.05 -11.77 22.41
C ALA A 53 0.88 -11.96 20.89
N SER A 54 0.03 -12.90 20.48
CA SER A 54 -0.24 -13.13 19.06
C SER A 54 -1.02 -11.97 18.43
N TYR A 55 -1.84 -11.24 19.19
CA TYR A 55 -2.62 -10.11 18.67
C TYR A 55 -1.73 -8.96 18.25
N ALA A 56 -0.82 -8.54 19.14
CA ALA A 56 0.16 -7.49 18.84
C ALA A 56 1.06 -7.88 17.67
N MET A 57 1.57 -9.12 17.68
CA MET A 57 2.45 -9.61 16.63
C MET A 57 1.76 -9.61 15.26
N ALA A 58 0.54 -10.12 15.16
CA ALA A 58 -0.20 -10.16 13.91
C ALA A 58 -0.45 -8.76 13.32
N ILE A 59 -0.82 -7.79 14.17
CA ILE A 59 -1.01 -6.38 13.74
C ILE A 59 0.30 -5.80 13.21
N VAL A 60 1.41 -6.01 13.92
CA VAL A 60 2.72 -5.47 13.52
C VAL A 60 3.20 -6.08 12.22
N GLU A 61 3.08 -7.39 12.05
CA GLU A 61 3.50 -8.07 10.81
C GLU A 61 2.59 -7.73 9.62
N GLY A 62 1.29 -7.57 9.84
CA GLY A 62 0.37 -7.09 8.80
C GLY A 62 0.71 -5.69 8.29
N ASP A 63 1.01 -4.76 9.22
CA ASP A 63 1.45 -3.40 8.90
C ASP A 63 2.77 -3.40 8.11
N LYS A 64 3.74 -4.21 8.51
CA LYS A 64 5.01 -4.37 7.79
C LYS A 64 4.84 -4.91 6.38
N LEU A 65 3.94 -5.88 6.19
CA LEU A 65 3.70 -6.46 4.87
C LEU A 65 3.07 -5.43 3.93
N LEU A 66 2.13 -4.61 4.42
CA LEU A 66 1.57 -3.52 3.64
C LEU A 66 2.61 -2.44 3.36
N ASP A 67 3.46 -2.07 4.32
CA ASP A 67 4.56 -1.11 4.12
C ASP A 67 5.57 -1.61 3.07
N LYS A 68 5.89 -2.90 3.07
CA LYS A 68 6.72 -3.55 2.05
C LYS A 68 6.10 -3.36 0.66
N ALA A 69 4.78 -3.59 0.51
CA ALA A 69 4.10 -3.41 -0.77
C ALA A 69 4.15 -1.96 -1.25
N LEU A 70 3.93 -0.99 -0.37
CA LEU A 70 4.04 0.43 -0.70
C LEU A 70 5.46 0.82 -1.13
N CYS A 71 6.46 0.27 -0.45
CA CYS A 71 7.88 0.49 -0.78
C CYS A 71 8.22 -0.09 -2.16
N GLU A 72 7.79 -1.30 -2.47
CA GLU A 72 8.01 -1.95 -3.77
C GLU A 72 7.33 -1.20 -4.91
N MET A 73 6.17 -0.56 -4.66
CA MET A 73 5.52 0.33 -5.62
C MET A 73 6.28 1.66 -5.84
N GLY A 74 7.37 1.89 -5.11
CA GLY A 74 8.16 3.12 -5.21
C GLY A 74 7.54 4.32 -4.49
N VAL A 75 6.58 4.10 -3.57
CA VAL A 75 6.02 5.18 -2.76
C VAL A 75 7.09 5.70 -1.79
N GLN A 76 7.47 6.96 -1.96
CA GLN A 76 8.54 7.57 -1.18
C GLN A 76 8.12 7.86 0.25
N GLY A 77 8.98 7.54 1.22
CA GLY A 77 8.76 7.79 2.64
C GLY A 77 9.76 7.02 3.50
N ARG A 78 10.03 7.54 4.69
CA ARG A 78 10.91 6.87 5.68
C ARG A 78 10.14 5.85 6.51
N THR A 79 8.84 6.10 6.68
CA THR A 79 7.93 5.28 7.47
C THR A 79 6.70 4.92 6.65
N MET A 80 5.93 3.93 7.09
CA MET A 80 4.63 3.63 6.50
C MET A 80 3.69 4.85 6.52
N GLY A 81 3.65 5.59 7.63
CA GLY A 81 2.84 6.81 7.73
C GLY A 81 3.23 7.86 6.69
N ASP A 82 4.53 8.01 6.38
CA ASP A 82 4.99 8.91 5.32
C ASP A 82 4.53 8.43 3.94
N ARG A 83 4.59 7.14 3.67
CA ARG A 83 4.12 6.54 2.41
C ARG A 83 2.62 6.68 2.26
N MET A 84 1.86 6.43 3.33
CA MET A 84 0.41 6.58 3.36
C MET A 84 -0.06 8.02 3.10
N LYS A 85 0.74 9.03 3.44
CA LYS A 85 0.45 10.44 3.11
C LYS A 85 0.68 10.77 1.64
N LYS A 86 1.56 10.03 0.97
CA LYS A 86 1.98 10.29 -0.41
C LYS A 86 1.27 9.44 -1.45
N ILE A 87 0.74 8.29 -1.04
CA ILE A 87 -0.04 7.46 -1.95
C ILE A 87 -1.36 8.14 -2.29
N ASP A 88 -1.80 7.94 -3.52
CA ASP A 88 -3.14 8.35 -3.93
C ASP A 88 -4.18 7.62 -3.07
N ARG A 89 -5.04 8.39 -2.43
CA ARG A 89 -6.08 7.86 -1.53
C ARG A 89 -7.06 6.93 -2.24
N GLU A 90 -7.25 7.12 -3.55
CA GLU A 90 -8.11 6.28 -4.38
C GLU A 90 -7.54 4.86 -4.59
N LYS A 91 -6.26 4.64 -4.27
CA LYS A 91 -5.65 3.30 -4.28
C LYS A 91 -6.22 2.37 -3.22
N PHE A 92 -6.82 2.90 -2.17
CA PHE A 92 -7.43 2.11 -1.12
C PHE A 92 -8.95 2.32 -1.07
N SER A 93 -9.70 1.24 -1.12
CA SER A 93 -11.15 1.26 -0.92
C SER A 93 -11.55 1.74 0.49
N GLN A 94 -10.67 1.50 1.47
CA GLN A 94 -10.90 1.79 2.89
C GLN A 94 -9.71 2.53 3.52
N VAL A 95 -9.28 3.64 2.94
CA VAL A 95 -8.08 4.38 3.39
C VAL A 95 -8.11 4.76 4.88
N ASN A 96 -9.28 5.16 5.41
CA ASN A 96 -9.40 5.51 6.82
C ASN A 96 -9.22 4.30 7.74
N ALA A 97 -9.72 3.13 7.35
CA ALA A 97 -9.50 1.90 8.10
C ALA A 97 -8.00 1.52 8.13
N VAL A 98 -7.29 1.70 7.03
CA VAL A 98 -5.83 1.49 6.97
C VAL A 98 -5.10 2.43 7.94
N TRP A 99 -5.50 3.72 8.00
CA TRP A 99 -4.95 4.66 8.98
C TRP A 99 -5.23 4.25 10.42
N HIS A 100 -6.43 3.75 10.71
CA HIS A 100 -6.77 3.25 12.05
C HIS A 100 -5.94 2.02 12.43
N ALA A 101 -5.77 1.07 11.53
CA ALA A 101 -4.95 -0.12 11.76
C ALA A 101 -3.46 0.26 11.98
N HIS A 102 -2.93 1.20 11.20
CA HIS A 102 -1.58 1.72 11.39
C HIS A 102 -1.42 2.47 12.73
N LYS A 103 -2.43 3.25 13.15
CA LYS A 103 -2.43 3.91 14.46
C LYS A 103 -2.42 2.89 15.60
N LEU A 104 -3.19 1.81 15.48
CA LEU A 104 -3.21 0.72 16.45
C LEU A 104 -1.81 0.06 16.56
N ARG A 105 -1.14 -0.18 15.45
CA ARG A 105 0.25 -0.66 15.40
C ARG A 105 1.19 0.31 16.12
N ASN A 106 1.03 1.62 15.94
CA ASN A 106 1.86 2.62 16.61
C ASN A 106 1.63 2.66 18.12
N GLN A 107 0.39 2.46 18.59
CA GLN A 107 0.10 2.31 20.02
C GLN A 107 0.83 1.10 20.62
N ILE A 108 0.81 -0.05 19.93
CA ILE A 108 1.57 -1.24 20.34
C ILE A 108 3.08 -0.94 20.47
N ALA A 109 3.62 -0.15 19.55
CA ALA A 109 5.06 0.14 19.52
C ALA A 109 5.51 1.16 20.57
N HIS A 110 4.64 2.08 21.00
CA HIS A 110 5.02 3.24 21.80
C HIS A 110 4.36 3.32 23.19
N GLU A 111 3.29 2.59 23.42
CA GLU A 111 2.55 2.58 24.68
C GLU A 111 2.81 1.25 25.42
N HIS A 112 3.61 1.27 26.49
CA HIS A 112 4.03 0.07 27.21
C HIS A 112 2.88 -0.78 27.78
N ASP A 113 1.79 -0.14 28.18
CA ASP A 113 0.66 -0.82 28.81
C ASP A 113 -0.47 -1.15 27.81
N PHE A 114 -0.29 -0.77 26.53
CA PHE A 114 -1.31 -1.03 25.53
C PHE A 114 -1.30 -2.49 25.08
N LYS A 115 -2.43 -3.14 25.23
CA LYS A 115 -2.67 -4.51 24.77
C LYS A 115 -3.88 -4.51 23.84
N PRO A 116 -3.68 -4.88 22.57
CA PRO A 116 -4.81 -4.98 21.64
C PRO A 116 -5.72 -6.15 22.03
N GLU A 117 -7.00 -6.01 21.74
CA GLU A 117 -7.97 -7.09 21.85
C GLU A 117 -7.95 -7.97 20.60
N TYR A 118 -8.41 -9.23 20.73
CA TYR A 118 -8.54 -10.15 19.61
C TYR A 118 -9.36 -9.57 18.45
N ARG A 119 -10.48 -8.93 18.74
CA ARG A 119 -11.32 -8.29 17.71
C ARG A 119 -10.61 -7.14 16.98
N GLN A 120 -9.79 -6.39 17.68
CA GLN A 120 -8.97 -5.32 17.05
C GLN A 120 -7.94 -5.93 16.11
N ALA A 121 -7.28 -7.03 16.50
CA ALA A 121 -6.34 -7.73 15.65
C ALA A 121 -7.02 -8.32 14.39
N GLN A 122 -8.17 -8.97 14.55
CA GLN A 122 -8.96 -9.48 13.42
C GLN A 122 -9.34 -8.36 12.45
N HIS A 123 -9.82 -7.23 12.96
CA HIS A 123 -10.23 -6.10 12.13
C HIS A 123 -9.03 -5.47 11.40
N ALA A 124 -7.91 -5.31 12.09
CA ALA A 124 -6.67 -4.79 11.48
C ALA A 124 -6.18 -5.72 10.35
N LEU A 125 -6.16 -7.04 10.57
CA LEU A 125 -5.76 -7.99 9.52
C LEU A 125 -6.70 -7.97 8.33
N ALA A 126 -8.01 -7.92 8.55
CA ALA A 126 -8.99 -7.79 7.47
C ALA A 126 -8.75 -6.50 6.64
N THR A 127 -8.42 -5.41 7.33
CA THR A 127 -8.09 -4.12 6.70
C THR A 127 -6.81 -4.20 5.87
N TYR A 128 -5.74 -4.79 6.40
CA TYR A 128 -4.48 -4.97 5.66
C TYR A 128 -4.66 -5.90 4.46
N LYS A 129 -5.43 -6.97 4.62
CA LYS A 129 -5.77 -7.87 3.51
C LYS A 129 -6.47 -7.14 2.37
N GLN A 130 -7.47 -6.32 2.70
CA GLN A 130 -8.19 -5.54 1.70
C GLN A 130 -7.26 -4.51 1.04
N ALA A 131 -6.41 -3.84 1.81
CA ALA A 131 -5.43 -2.90 1.26
C ALA A 131 -4.44 -3.58 0.30
N LEU A 132 -3.93 -4.76 0.65
CA LEU A 132 -3.05 -5.54 -0.25
C LEU A 132 -3.76 -5.97 -1.53
N LYS A 133 -5.06 -6.32 -1.46
CA LYS A 133 -5.89 -6.59 -2.64
C LYS A 133 -6.06 -5.35 -3.51
N ASP A 134 -6.35 -4.21 -2.90
CA ASP A 134 -6.53 -2.94 -3.60
C ASP A 134 -5.25 -2.52 -4.36
N LEU A 135 -4.08 -2.84 -3.82
CA LEU A 135 -2.79 -2.64 -4.48
C LEU A 135 -2.49 -3.69 -5.54
N GLY A 136 -3.21 -4.80 -5.57
CA GLY A 136 -2.97 -5.94 -6.45
C GLY A 136 -1.80 -6.84 -6.01
N ALA A 137 -1.41 -6.77 -4.72
CA ALA A 137 -0.33 -7.58 -4.15
C ALA A 137 -0.78 -9.02 -3.82
N ILE A 138 -2.06 -9.22 -3.52
CA ILE A 138 -2.69 -10.53 -3.29
C ILE A 138 -3.97 -10.68 -4.07
#